data_bb30201fe5c2c9383615962bfe112f88
#
_entry.id   bb30201fe5c2c9383615962bfe112f88
#
_cell.length_a   1.000
_cell.length_b   1.000
_cell.length_c   1.000
_cell.angle_alpha   90.00
_cell.angle_beta   90.00
_cell.angle_gamma   90.00
#
_symmetry.space_group_name_H-M   'P 1'
#
loop_
_entity.id
_entity.type
_entity.pdbx_description
1 polymer ?
#
loop_
_entity_poly.entity_id
_entity_poly.type
_entity_poly.pdbx_seq_one_letter_code
_entity_poly.pdbx_strand_id
1 'polypeptide(L)'
;KSFDGEMVLDDLNLTIHENEFLTLLGPSGCGKTTTLRILGGFVTPDQGKVIFDGKDITNLAPNKRNLNTVFQKYALFPHMNVAENIAFGLKISGKTDAYIRDKISYALKLVNLEGYEKRNPMSLSGGQQQRIAIARAIVNEPKVLLLDEPLGALDLKLRQEMQYELIRLKNELGI
;
A
#
# COMPACT_ATOMS: atom_id res chain seq x y z
N LYS A 1 18.87 12.03 0.33
CA LYS A 1 18.42 11.75 1.70
C LYS A 1 19.49 11.03 2.48
N SER A 2 19.89 11.60 3.60
CA SER A 2 20.84 10.99 4.54
C SER A 2 20.16 10.67 5.87
N PHE A 3 20.71 9.69 6.60
CA PHE A 3 20.38 9.39 7.99
C PHE A 3 21.69 9.28 8.78
N ASP A 4 21.80 9.96 9.90
CA ASP A 4 22.98 9.95 10.79
C ASP A 4 24.32 10.17 10.05
N GLY A 5 24.29 11.01 8.99
CA GLY A 5 25.44 11.32 8.15
C GLY A 5 25.72 10.32 7.02
N GLU A 6 25.00 9.20 6.95
CA GLU A 6 25.13 8.23 5.86
C GLU A 6 24.14 8.56 4.73
N MET A 7 24.67 8.68 3.49
CA MET A 7 23.86 8.94 2.29
C MET A 7 23.15 7.67 1.85
N VAL A 8 21.82 7.70 1.87
CA VAL A 8 20.95 6.57 1.45
C VAL A 8 20.39 6.77 0.06
N LEU A 9 20.01 8.00 -0.28
CA LEU A 9 19.56 8.36 -1.63
C LEU A 9 20.38 9.58 -2.10
N ASP A 10 21.11 9.39 -3.18
CA ASP A 10 21.92 10.42 -3.82
C ASP A 10 21.34 10.71 -5.21
N ASP A 11 20.89 11.94 -5.40
CA ASP A 11 20.32 12.50 -6.64
C ASP A 11 19.39 11.54 -7.41
N LEU A 12 18.47 10.89 -6.68
CA LEU A 12 17.51 9.98 -7.28
C LEU A 12 16.46 10.76 -8.10
N ASN A 13 16.47 10.55 -9.40
CA ASN A 13 15.45 11.04 -10.32
C ASN A 13 14.62 9.89 -10.84
N LEU A 14 13.30 9.91 -10.57
CA LEU A 14 12.38 8.84 -10.92
C LEU A 14 11.07 9.45 -11.46
N THR A 15 10.67 9.04 -12.64
CA THR A 15 9.37 9.36 -13.21
C THR A 15 8.53 8.10 -13.28
N ILE A 16 7.28 8.18 -12.81
CA ILE A 16 6.30 7.08 -12.84
C ILE A 16 5.11 7.57 -13.63
N HIS A 17 4.72 6.81 -14.65
CA HIS A 17 3.60 7.16 -15.52
C HIS A 17 2.28 6.61 -15.00
N GLU A 18 1.19 7.18 -15.49
CA GLU A 18 -0.16 6.69 -15.17
C GLU A 18 -0.33 5.23 -15.63
N ASN A 19 -0.97 4.43 -14.80
CA ASN A 19 -1.16 2.99 -15.02
C ASN A 19 0.15 2.18 -15.17
N GLU A 20 1.27 2.67 -14.68
CA GLU A 20 2.55 1.95 -14.69
C GLU A 20 2.65 1.00 -13.48
N PHE A 21 3.18 -0.20 -13.72
CA PHE A 21 3.61 -1.12 -12.65
C PHE A 21 5.14 -1.05 -12.53
N LEU A 22 5.61 -0.22 -11.60
CA LEU A 22 7.04 -0.02 -11.37
C LEU A 22 7.54 -0.96 -10.26
N THR A 23 8.67 -1.62 -10.49
CA THR A 23 9.36 -2.43 -9.49
C THR A 23 10.73 -1.85 -9.17
N LEU A 24 10.97 -1.52 -7.90
CA LEU A 24 12.28 -1.13 -7.40
C LEU A 24 13.09 -2.38 -7.04
N LEU A 25 14.16 -2.63 -7.76
CA LEU A 25 15.06 -3.77 -7.53
C LEU A 25 16.39 -3.29 -6.91
N GLY A 26 16.99 -4.13 -6.09
CA GLY A 26 18.29 -3.87 -5.48
C GLY A 26 18.48 -4.61 -4.16
N PRO A 27 19.71 -4.66 -3.65
CA PRO A 27 20.05 -5.33 -2.40
C PRO A 27 19.36 -4.68 -1.19
N SER A 28 19.41 -5.35 -0.04
CA SER A 28 18.96 -4.76 1.22
C SER A 28 19.79 -3.50 1.53
N GLY A 29 19.13 -2.45 2.00
CA GLY A 29 19.79 -1.18 2.35
C GLY A 29 20.00 -0.19 1.18
N CYS A 30 19.70 -0.54 -0.07
CA CYS A 30 19.91 0.36 -1.22
C CYS A 30 18.85 1.49 -1.37
N GLY A 31 18.05 1.76 -0.35
CA GLY A 31 17.13 2.91 -0.33
C GLY A 31 15.71 2.67 -0.86
N LYS A 32 15.30 1.44 -1.25
CA LYS A 32 13.94 1.14 -1.77
C LYS A 32 12.83 1.57 -0.79
N THR A 33 12.89 1.08 0.43
CA THR A 33 11.92 1.45 1.49
C THR A 33 11.97 2.94 1.80
N THR A 34 13.15 3.56 1.77
CA THR A 34 13.31 5.01 1.98
C THR A 34 12.61 5.80 0.87
N THR A 35 12.78 5.39 -0.39
CA THR A 35 12.08 5.98 -1.54
C THR A 35 10.55 5.87 -1.37
N LEU A 36 10.04 4.68 -1.06
CA LEU A 36 8.61 4.48 -0.83
C LEU A 36 8.09 5.33 0.34
N ARG A 37 8.86 5.45 1.43
CA ARG A 37 8.49 6.28 2.58
C ARG A 37 8.48 7.77 2.25
N ILE A 38 9.39 8.25 1.39
CA ILE A 38 9.39 9.63 0.90
C ILE A 38 8.15 9.86 0.02
N LEU A 39 7.85 8.96 -0.91
CA LEU A 39 6.64 9.04 -1.73
C LEU A 39 5.37 9.03 -0.87
N GLY A 40 5.30 8.15 0.12
CA GLY A 40 4.18 8.06 1.06
C GLY A 40 4.07 9.21 2.08
N GLY A 41 5.10 10.07 2.18
CA GLY A 41 5.12 11.20 3.12
C GLY A 41 5.49 10.86 4.57
N PHE A 42 6.03 9.65 4.80
CA PHE A 42 6.51 9.22 6.12
C PHE A 42 7.92 9.73 6.44
N VAL A 43 8.66 10.10 5.40
CA VAL A 43 10.01 10.68 5.50
C VAL A 43 10.08 11.89 4.56
N THR A 44 10.63 13.01 5.05
CA THR A 44 10.90 14.19 4.22
C THR A 44 12.29 14.07 3.60
N PRO A 45 12.46 14.28 2.28
CA PRO A 45 13.79 14.33 1.68
C PRO A 45 14.57 15.55 2.21
N ASP A 46 15.89 15.47 2.24
CA ASP A 46 16.74 16.61 2.66
C ASP A 46 16.80 17.66 1.55
N GLN A 47 16.79 17.21 0.30
CA GLN A 47 16.74 18.04 -0.90
C GLN A 47 15.86 17.39 -1.96
N GLY A 48 15.46 18.17 -2.96
CA GLY A 48 14.60 17.69 -4.04
C GLY A 48 13.11 17.77 -3.72
N LYS A 49 12.29 17.23 -4.62
CA LYS A 49 10.83 17.35 -4.56
C LYS A 49 10.14 16.05 -4.95
N VAL A 50 8.96 15.85 -4.40
CA VAL A 50 8.00 14.84 -4.84
C VAL A 50 6.87 15.56 -5.55
N ILE A 51 6.73 15.34 -6.85
CA ILE A 51 5.66 15.93 -7.67
C ILE A 51 4.63 14.85 -7.95
N PHE A 52 3.38 15.11 -7.69
CA PHE A 52 2.26 14.21 -7.97
C PHE A 52 1.14 14.99 -8.69
N ASP A 53 0.78 14.52 -9.87
CA ASP A 53 -0.25 15.17 -10.70
C ASP A 53 0.02 16.68 -10.90
N GLY A 54 1.29 17.02 -11.19
CA GLY A 54 1.78 18.39 -11.38
C GLY A 54 1.89 19.23 -10.10
N LYS A 55 1.58 18.68 -8.93
CA LYS A 55 1.61 19.39 -7.64
C LYS A 55 2.78 18.92 -6.77
N ASP A 56 3.45 19.86 -6.13
CA ASP A 56 4.47 19.55 -5.12
C ASP A 56 3.80 19.03 -3.83
N ILE A 57 4.03 17.75 -3.52
CA ILE A 57 3.50 17.10 -2.32
C ILE A 57 4.58 16.80 -1.29
N THR A 58 5.79 17.31 -1.46
CA THR A 58 6.96 17.00 -0.63
C THR A 58 6.67 17.13 0.86
N ASN A 59 6.02 18.23 1.26
CA ASN A 59 5.74 18.55 2.65
C ASN A 59 4.31 18.16 3.10
N LEU A 60 3.53 17.47 2.25
CA LEU A 60 2.21 16.99 2.64
C LEU A 60 2.33 15.78 3.55
N ALA A 61 1.58 15.79 4.64
CA ALA A 61 1.44 14.63 5.53
C ALA A 61 0.83 13.42 4.77
N PRO A 62 1.11 12.17 5.19
CA PRO A 62 0.64 10.96 4.51
C PRO A 62 -0.87 10.94 4.24
N ASN A 63 -1.67 11.36 5.21
CA ASN A 63 -3.13 11.40 5.11
C ASN A 63 -3.68 12.50 4.17
N LYS A 64 -2.84 13.38 3.67
CA LYS A 64 -3.18 14.42 2.68
C LYS A 64 -2.76 14.04 1.26
N ARG A 65 -2.07 12.92 1.09
CA ARG A 65 -1.66 12.40 -0.21
C ARG A 65 -2.68 11.40 -0.73
N ASN A 66 -2.98 11.47 -2.02
CA ASN A 66 -3.87 10.47 -2.65
C ASN A 66 -3.09 9.19 -3.04
N LEU A 67 -2.31 8.69 -2.09
CA LEU A 67 -1.45 7.53 -2.18
C LEU A 67 -1.73 6.64 -0.98
N ASN A 68 -1.74 5.32 -1.16
CA ASN A 68 -1.81 4.39 -0.04
C ASN A 68 -0.60 3.46 -0.03
N THR A 69 -0.19 3.05 1.18
CA THR A 69 0.98 2.20 1.38
C THR A 69 0.58 0.90 2.06
N VAL A 70 1.03 -0.21 1.50
CA VAL A 70 1.04 -1.52 2.16
C VAL A 70 2.47 -1.77 2.65
N PHE A 71 2.62 -1.87 3.97
CA PHE A 71 3.92 -2.08 4.62
C PHE A 71 4.32 -3.55 4.59
N GLN A 72 5.62 -3.82 4.68
CA GLN A 72 6.23 -5.15 4.69
C GLN A 72 5.59 -6.12 5.72
N LYS A 73 5.23 -5.62 6.92
CA LYS A 73 4.54 -6.40 7.98
C LYS A 73 3.02 -6.24 7.94
N TYR A 74 2.45 -5.79 6.80
CA TYR A 74 1.02 -5.57 6.56
C TYR A 74 0.34 -4.55 7.48
N ALA A 75 0.85 -4.30 8.69
CA ALA A 75 0.35 -3.36 9.68
C ALA A 75 -1.17 -3.48 9.94
N LEU A 76 -1.71 -4.71 9.97
CA LEU A 76 -3.10 -4.97 10.32
C LEU A 76 -3.33 -4.69 11.81
N PHE A 77 -4.51 -4.18 12.14
CA PHE A 77 -4.91 -3.92 13.52
C PHE A 77 -5.36 -5.23 14.18
N PRO A 78 -4.61 -5.78 15.16
CA PRO A 78 -4.88 -7.12 15.71
C PRO A 78 -6.14 -7.19 16.58
N HIS A 79 -6.60 -6.05 17.08
CA HIS A 79 -7.82 -5.91 17.89
C HIS A 79 -9.09 -5.68 17.08
N MET A 80 -8.97 -5.59 15.76
CA MET A 80 -10.07 -5.41 14.80
C MET A 80 -10.22 -6.68 13.95
N ASN A 81 -11.45 -7.04 13.59
CA ASN A 81 -11.69 -8.07 12.59
C ASN A 81 -11.33 -7.59 11.18
N VAL A 82 -11.46 -8.47 10.19
CA VAL A 82 -11.13 -8.18 8.79
C VAL A 82 -11.96 -7.00 8.24
N ALA A 83 -13.28 -7.01 8.46
CA ALA A 83 -14.15 -5.93 7.98
C ALA A 83 -13.81 -4.59 8.63
N GLU A 84 -13.51 -4.58 9.91
CA GLU A 84 -13.11 -3.37 10.64
C GLU A 84 -11.77 -2.82 10.16
N ASN A 85 -10.79 -3.70 9.87
CA ASN A 85 -9.52 -3.31 9.26
C ASN A 85 -9.74 -2.61 7.92
N ILE A 86 -10.56 -3.18 7.04
CA ILE A 86 -10.88 -2.61 5.72
C ILE A 86 -11.63 -1.30 5.87
N ALA A 87 -12.62 -1.23 6.77
CA ALA A 87 -13.47 -0.06 6.99
C ALA A 87 -12.74 1.14 7.61
N PHE A 88 -11.58 0.93 8.23
CA PHE A 88 -10.93 1.91 9.10
C PHE A 88 -10.77 3.29 8.44
N GLY A 89 -10.18 3.35 7.26
CA GLY A 89 -9.98 4.61 6.53
C GLY A 89 -11.29 5.27 6.11
N LEU A 90 -12.28 4.47 5.70
CA LEU A 90 -13.59 4.97 5.30
C LEU A 90 -14.36 5.57 6.47
N LYS A 91 -14.27 4.96 7.67
CA LYS A 91 -14.87 5.50 8.90
C LYS A 91 -14.26 6.85 9.28
N ILE A 92 -12.93 6.97 9.25
CA ILE A 92 -12.23 8.24 9.52
C ILE A 92 -12.64 9.32 8.50
N SER A 93 -12.89 8.93 7.26
CA SER A 93 -13.34 9.84 6.19
C SER A 93 -14.83 10.18 6.27
N GLY A 94 -15.55 9.72 7.30
CA GLY A 94 -16.97 10.03 7.53
C GLY A 94 -17.92 9.43 6.49
N LYS A 95 -17.55 8.31 5.86
CA LYS A 95 -18.42 7.63 4.90
C LYS A 95 -19.61 6.97 5.62
N THR A 96 -20.75 6.86 4.93
CA THR A 96 -21.96 6.22 5.47
C THR A 96 -21.77 4.71 5.66
N ASP A 97 -22.49 4.11 6.61
CA ASP A 97 -22.43 2.67 6.87
C ASP A 97 -22.82 1.82 5.65
N ALA A 98 -23.76 2.29 4.83
CA ALA A 98 -24.16 1.62 3.60
C ALA A 98 -22.97 1.58 2.62
N TYR A 99 -22.34 2.73 2.36
CA TYR A 99 -21.16 2.83 1.50
C TYR A 99 -20.02 1.93 2.00
N ILE A 100 -19.76 1.94 3.32
CA ILE A 100 -18.71 1.13 3.94
C ILE A 100 -18.97 -0.36 3.72
N ARG A 101 -20.21 -0.84 3.94
CA ARG A 101 -20.56 -2.26 3.70
C ARG A 101 -20.34 -2.68 2.25
N ASP A 102 -20.78 -1.86 1.30
CA ASP A 102 -20.63 -2.15 -0.13
C ASP A 102 -19.13 -2.20 -0.51
N LYS A 103 -18.32 -1.26 0.00
CA LYS A 103 -16.88 -1.23 -0.26
C LYS A 103 -16.13 -2.41 0.39
N ILE A 104 -16.51 -2.86 1.57
CA ILE A 104 -15.95 -4.06 2.21
C ILE A 104 -16.24 -5.29 1.34
N SER A 105 -17.50 -5.49 0.95
CA SER A 105 -17.91 -6.62 0.10
C SER A 105 -17.14 -6.61 -1.22
N TYR A 106 -17.07 -5.47 -1.89
CA TYR A 106 -16.31 -5.28 -3.13
C TYR A 106 -14.83 -5.63 -2.94
N ALA A 107 -14.18 -5.08 -1.91
CA ALA A 107 -12.77 -5.30 -1.68
C ALA A 107 -12.43 -6.76 -1.34
N LEU A 108 -13.26 -7.42 -0.53
CA LEU A 108 -13.08 -8.85 -0.20
C LEU A 108 -13.24 -9.74 -1.43
N LYS A 109 -14.22 -9.45 -2.28
CA LYS A 109 -14.39 -10.13 -3.56
C LYS A 109 -13.17 -9.96 -4.46
N LEU A 110 -12.66 -8.72 -4.55
CA LEU A 110 -11.51 -8.38 -5.39
C LEU A 110 -10.24 -9.16 -5.00
N VAL A 111 -10.05 -9.41 -3.68
CA VAL A 111 -8.89 -10.15 -3.16
C VAL A 111 -9.20 -11.65 -2.89
N ASN A 112 -10.34 -12.18 -3.36
CA ASN A 112 -10.77 -13.56 -3.20
C ASN A 112 -10.82 -14.03 -1.72
N LEU A 113 -11.39 -13.19 -0.83
CA LEU A 113 -11.57 -13.47 0.60
C LEU A 113 -13.00 -13.20 1.09
N GLU A 114 -13.99 -13.45 0.25
CA GLU A 114 -15.41 -13.38 0.62
C GLU A 114 -15.70 -14.31 1.80
N GLY A 115 -16.52 -13.86 2.75
CA GLY A 115 -16.87 -14.62 3.96
C GLY A 115 -15.83 -14.51 5.09
N TYR A 116 -14.78 -13.70 4.93
CA TYR A 116 -13.74 -13.50 5.95
C TYR A 116 -13.99 -12.29 6.87
N GLU A 117 -15.10 -11.58 6.70
CA GLU A 117 -15.42 -10.30 7.35
C GLU A 117 -15.21 -10.32 8.86
N LYS A 118 -15.67 -11.39 9.53
CA LYS A 118 -15.64 -11.54 10.99
C LYS A 118 -14.40 -12.21 11.54
N ARG A 119 -13.47 -12.66 10.68
CA ARG A 119 -12.27 -13.36 11.13
C ARG A 119 -11.27 -12.40 11.79
N ASN A 120 -10.51 -12.95 12.76
CA ASN A 120 -9.37 -12.23 13.32
C ASN A 120 -8.22 -12.27 12.28
N PRO A 121 -7.64 -11.12 11.89
CA PRO A 121 -6.55 -11.09 10.92
C PRO A 121 -5.32 -11.87 11.38
N MET A 122 -5.07 -11.98 12.68
CA MET A 122 -3.92 -12.72 13.22
C MET A 122 -4.06 -14.26 13.10
N SER A 123 -5.25 -14.77 12.85
CA SER A 123 -5.49 -16.20 12.58
C SER A 123 -5.30 -16.59 11.10
N LEU A 124 -4.98 -15.64 10.24
CA LEU A 124 -4.87 -15.83 8.82
C LEU A 124 -3.41 -16.12 8.40
N SER A 125 -3.24 -16.81 7.25
CA SER A 125 -1.92 -17.00 6.64
C SER A 125 -1.31 -15.66 6.21
N GLY A 126 0.02 -15.60 6.04
CA GLY A 126 0.71 -14.39 5.58
C GLY A 126 0.15 -13.83 4.26
N GLY A 127 -0.14 -14.70 3.29
CA GLY A 127 -0.76 -14.28 2.03
C GLY A 127 -2.18 -13.75 2.20
N GLN A 128 -2.98 -14.33 3.11
CA GLN A 128 -4.31 -13.81 3.43
C GLN A 128 -4.23 -12.46 4.15
N GLN A 129 -3.31 -12.31 5.11
CA GLN A 129 -3.07 -11.03 5.78
C GLN A 129 -2.64 -9.94 4.79
N GLN A 130 -1.78 -10.28 3.85
CA GLN A 130 -1.38 -9.37 2.77
C GLN A 130 -2.56 -8.92 1.93
N ARG A 131 -3.41 -9.85 1.49
CA ARG A 131 -4.63 -9.55 0.71
C ARG A 131 -5.57 -8.61 1.48
N ILE A 132 -5.72 -8.80 2.80
CA ILE A 132 -6.50 -7.88 3.64
C ILE A 132 -5.85 -6.50 3.70
N ALA A 133 -4.52 -6.41 3.80
CA ALA A 133 -3.83 -5.12 3.80
C ALA A 133 -3.99 -4.38 2.46
N ILE A 134 -3.97 -5.12 1.35
CA ILE A 134 -4.26 -4.58 0.01
C ILE A 134 -5.72 -4.13 -0.04
N ALA A 135 -6.69 -4.96 0.38
CA ALA A 135 -8.11 -4.61 0.43
C ALA A 135 -8.34 -3.31 1.23
N ARG A 136 -7.70 -3.16 2.40
CA ARG A 136 -7.75 -1.95 3.21
C ARG A 136 -7.18 -0.73 2.49
N ALA A 137 -6.15 -0.92 1.68
CA ALA A 137 -5.54 0.18 0.94
C ALA A 137 -6.40 0.63 -0.25
N ILE A 138 -6.98 -0.31 -0.99
CA ILE A 138 -7.72 0.01 -2.23
C ILE A 138 -9.12 0.58 -2.00
N VAL A 139 -9.78 0.29 -0.86
CA VAL A 139 -11.13 0.83 -0.57
C VAL A 139 -11.18 2.37 -0.50
N ASN A 140 -10.04 3.00 -0.28
CA ASN A 140 -9.92 4.46 -0.29
C ASN A 140 -9.73 5.03 -1.70
N GLU A 141 -9.73 4.19 -2.74
CA GLU A 141 -9.58 4.57 -4.15
C GLU A 141 -8.33 5.45 -4.39
N PRO A 142 -7.14 5.00 -3.96
CA PRO A 142 -5.92 5.76 -4.17
C PRO A 142 -5.55 5.81 -5.65
N LYS A 143 -4.93 6.89 -6.10
CA LYS A 143 -4.34 6.96 -7.45
C LYS A 143 -3.04 6.17 -7.58
N VAL A 144 -2.34 5.94 -6.46
CA VAL A 144 -1.10 5.15 -6.42
C VAL A 144 -1.12 4.23 -5.21
N LEU A 145 -0.75 2.97 -5.43
CA LEU A 145 -0.54 1.98 -4.39
C LEU A 145 0.96 1.70 -4.24
N LEU A 146 1.52 2.05 -3.08
CA LEU A 146 2.90 1.78 -2.72
C LEU A 146 2.98 0.45 -1.97
N LEU A 147 3.84 -0.47 -2.44
CA LEU A 147 4.01 -1.79 -1.84
C LEU A 147 5.46 -1.95 -1.37
N ASP A 148 5.68 -2.01 -0.05
CA ASP A 148 7.01 -2.19 0.54
C ASP A 148 7.29 -3.67 0.77
N GLU A 149 8.12 -4.28 -0.08
CA GLU A 149 8.49 -5.71 -0.06
C GLU A 149 7.28 -6.68 0.05
N PRO A 150 6.23 -6.51 -0.78
CA PRO A 150 4.98 -7.25 -0.59
C PRO A 150 5.14 -8.77 -0.74
N LEU A 151 6.20 -9.24 -1.36
CA LEU A 151 6.42 -10.65 -1.69
C LEU A 151 7.55 -11.29 -0.86
N GLY A 152 8.22 -10.52 -0.01
CA GLY A 152 9.44 -10.94 0.67
C GLY A 152 9.27 -12.12 1.64
N ALA A 153 8.13 -12.19 2.33
CA ALA A 153 7.85 -13.21 3.35
C ALA A 153 7.10 -14.45 2.80
N LEU A 154 6.86 -14.52 1.48
CA LEU A 154 6.09 -15.59 0.86
C LEU A 154 6.99 -16.68 0.28
N ASP A 155 6.54 -17.94 0.33
CA ASP A 155 7.17 -19.04 -0.41
C ASP A 155 7.05 -18.82 -1.92
N LEU A 156 7.81 -19.59 -2.70
CA LEU A 156 7.93 -19.38 -4.16
C LEU A 156 6.59 -19.47 -4.89
N LYS A 157 5.76 -20.45 -4.53
CA LYS A 157 4.46 -20.66 -5.18
C LYS A 157 3.50 -19.50 -4.88
N LEU A 158 3.37 -19.17 -3.61
CA LEU A 158 2.49 -18.07 -3.18
C LEU A 158 2.98 -16.72 -3.71
N ARG A 159 4.30 -16.53 -3.85
CA ARG A 159 4.88 -15.33 -4.45
C ARG A 159 4.46 -15.17 -5.91
N GLN A 160 4.51 -16.24 -6.70
CA GLN A 160 4.06 -16.21 -8.10
C GLN A 160 2.57 -15.91 -8.20
N GLU A 161 1.74 -16.57 -7.39
CA GLU A 161 0.29 -16.31 -7.34
C GLU A 161 0.00 -14.84 -7.03
N MET A 162 0.70 -14.27 -6.03
CA MET A 162 0.54 -12.87 -5.64
C MET A 162 1.03 -11.87 -6.71
N GLN A 163 2.06 -12.20 -7.49
CA GLN A 163 2.48 -11.35 -8.62
C GLN A 163 1.36 -11.21 -9.65
N TYR A 164 0.74 -12.32 -10.06
CA TYR A 164 -0.40 -12.29 -10.98
C TYR A 164 -1.58 -11.52 -10.40
N GLU A 165 -1.86 -11.71 -9.11
CA GLU A 165 -2.93 -11.02 -8.40
C GLU A 165 -2.71 -9.50 -8.39
N LEU A 166 -1.50 -9.03 -8.10
CA LEU A 166 -1.17 -7.60 -8.09
C LEU A 166 -1.31 -6.97 -9.48
N ILE A 167 -0.88 -7.68 -10.55
CA ILE A 167 -1.05 -7.21 -11.92
C ILE A 167 -2.55 -7.14 -12.28
N ARG A 168 -3.34 -8.16 -11.91
CA ARG A 168 -4.77 -8.18 -12.11
C ARG A 168 -5.45 -6.99 -11.40
N LEU A 169 -5.15 -6.80 -10.12
CA LEU A 169 -5.68 -5.70 -9.30
C LEU A 169 -5.35 -4.33 -9.90
N LYS A 170 -4.11 -4.12 -10.34
CA LYS A 170 -3.69 -2.89 -11.02
C LYS A 170 -4.55 -2.61 -12.26
N ASN A 171 -4.79 -3.62 -13.10
CA ASN A 171 -5.59 -3.47 -14.31
C ASN A 171 -7.07 -3.22 -14.01
N GLU A 172 -7.65 -3.92 -13.01
CA GLU A 172 -9.05 -3.77 -12.61
C GLU A 172 -9.33 -2.41 -11.95
N LEU A 173 -8.36 -1.88 -11.22
CA LEU A 173 -8.50 -0.61 -10.50
C LEU A 173 -8.09 0.60 -11.32
N GLY A 174 -7.32 0.42 -12.39
CA GLY A 174 -6.80 1.50 -13.20
C GLY A 174 -5.80 2.41 -12.45
N ILE A 175 -4.94 1.81 -11.61
CA ILE A 175 -3.97 2.51 -10.77
C ILE A 175 -2.53 2.17 -11.15
#